data_ae862f271428aee2fa71fa1161b72f9c
#
_entry.id   ae862f271428aee2fa71fa1161b72f9c
#
_cell.length_a   1.000
_cell.length_b   1.000
_cell.length_c   1.000
_cell.angle_alpha   90.00
_cell.angle_beta   90.00
_cell.angle_gamma   90.00
#
_symmetry.space_group_name_H-M   'P 1'
#
loop_
_entity.id
_entity.type
_entity.pdbx_description
1 polymer ?
#
loop_
_entity_poly.entity_id
_entity_poly.type
_entity_poly.pdbx_seq_one_letter_code
_entity_poly.pdbx_strand_id
1 'polypeptide(L)'
;VFWEDVSNTKSLRKITNGNNLKSVFSRIFGISSIGFDFIFLRAVSGGKFTHMHCDAGFFTRKTQKVLTCWLVFTDITIDKGPLFIIEGSHKFSDIKTKYKGFDVDIHKHMKATIDTNPITFAQERNTKILTTQFNPGDALIFGMYTVHGTFENYANDKRIRLTCDIRFQP
;
A
#
# COMPACT_ATOMS: atom_id res chain seq x y z
N VAL A 1 -0.89 -12.37 -13.87
CA VAL A 1 -1.08 -12.63 -15.28
C VAL A 1 -2.37 -12.00 -15.83
N PHE A 2 -3.51 -12.14 -15.22
CA PHE A 2 -4.73 -11.46 -15.69
C PHE A 2 -4.79 -9.96 -15.36
N TRP A 3 -3.79 -9.49 -14.69
CA TRP A 3 -3.71 -8.15 -14.10
C TRP A 3 -3.69 -7.04 -15.12
N GLU A 4 -2.92 -7.17 -16.21
CA GLU A 4 -2.80 -6.10 -17.21
C GLU A 4 -4.12 -5.84 -17.92
N ASP A 5 -4.81 -6.88 -18.34
CA ASP A 5 -6.10 -6.76 -19.02
C ASP A 5 -7.14 -6.09 -18.12
N VAL A 6 -7.24 -6.52 -16.85
CA VAL A 6 -8.18 -5.96 -15.88
C VAL A 6 -7.76 -4.56 -15.45
N SER A 7 -6.46 -4.36 -15.17
CA SER A 7 -5.92 -3.07 -14.70
C SER A 7 -6.09 -1.95 -15.72
N ASN A 8 -6.16 -2.28 -17.00
CA ASN A 8 -6.33 -1.32 -18.09
C ASN A 8 -7.79 -1.13 -18.54
N THR A 9 -8.75 -1.80 -17.89
CA THR A 9 -10.16 -1.60 -18.23
C THR A 9 -10.60 -0.16 -17.93
N LYS A 10 -11.45 0.39 -18.81
CA LYS A 10 -11.99 1.75 -18.65
C LYS A 10 -12.68 1.95 -17.31
N SER A 11 -13.40 0.92 -16.82
CA SER A 11 -14.13 0.96 -15.55
C SER A 11 -13.17 1.13 -14.37
N LEU A 12 -12.12 0.32 -14.30
CA LEU A 12 -11.14 0.41 -13.22
C LEU A 12 -10.36 1.73 -13.30
N ARG A 13 -9.91 2.12 -14.50
CA ARG A 13 -9.20 3.40 -14.70
C ARG A 13 -10.02 4.61 -14.35
N LYS A 14 -11.34 4.59 -14.55
CA LYS A 14 -12.24 5.65 -14.11
C LYS A 14 -12.24 5.82 -12.58
N ILE A 15 -12.08 4.75 -11.85
CA ILE A 15 -11.95 4.79 -10.37
C ILE A 15 -10.54 5.21 -9.99
N THR A 16 -9.53 4.53 -10.47
CA THR A 16 -8.15 4.66 -10.00
C THR A 16 -7.45 5.94 -10.46
N ASN A 17 -7.73 6.40 -11.67
CA ASN A 17 -7.09 7.56 -12.29
C ASN A 17 -8.09 8.68 -12.63
N GLY A 18 -9.36 8.52 -12.19
CA GLY A 18 -10.43 9.47 -12.47
C GLY A 18 -10.32 10.78 -11.67
N ASN A 19 -11.13 11.75 -12.08
CA ASN A 19 -11.10 13.11 -11.51
C ASN A 19 -11.40 13.14 -9.99
N ASN A 20 -12.18 12.20 -9.46
CA ASN A 20 -12.51 12.16 -8.04
C ASN A 20 -11.25 11.97 -7.20
N LEU A 21 -10.44 10.94 -7.47
CA LEU A 21 -9.20 10.73 -6.74
C LEU A 21 -8.18 11.82 -7.01
N LYS A 22 -8.03 12.27 -8.26
CA LYS A 22 -7.16 13.42 -8.57
C LYS A 22 -7.52 14.65 -7.76
N SER A 23 -8.82 14.95 -7.61
CA SER A 23 -9.28 16.08 -6.81
C SER A 23 -8.93 15.92 -5.32
N VAL A 24 -9.12 14.73 -4.76
CA VAL A 24 -8.73 14.44 -3.36
C VAL A 24 -7.23 14.66 -3.17
N PHE A 25 -6.40 14.08 -4.01
CA PHE A 25 -4.94 14.21 -3.90
C PHE A 25 -4.45 15.63 -4.18
N SER A 26 -5.07 16.35 -5.12
CA SER A 26 -4.76 17.77 -5.35
C SER A 26 -5.03 18.63 -4.12
N ARG A 27 -6.10 18.35 -3.39
CA ARG A 27 -6.38 19.00 -2.10
C ARG A 27 -5.34 18.65 -1.04
N ILE A 28 -4.95 17.39 -0.93
CA ILE A 28 -3.92 16.95 0.04
C ILE A 28 -2.58 17.62 -0.25
N PHE A 29 -2.18 17.71 -1.52
CA PHE A 29 -0.90 18.32 -1.91
C PHE A 29 -0.95 19.86 -1.97
N GLY A 30 -2.14 20.46 -2.01
CA GLY A 30 -2.32 21.90 -2.25
C GLY A 30 -1.98 22.36 -3.68
N ILE A 31 -1.78 21.41 -4.60
CA ILE A 31 -1.45 21.62 -6.01
C ILE A 31 -2.00 20.47 -6.85
N SER A 32 -2.10 20.65 -8.17
CA SER A 32 -2.57 19.60 -9.08
C SER A 32 -1.77 18.31 -8.91
N SER A 33 -2.49 17.19 -8.83
CA SER A 33 -1.89 15.88 -8.64
C SER A 33 -1.95 15.03 -9.90
N ILE A 34 -0.97 14.13 -10.05
CA ILE A 34 -0.90 13.13 -11.11
C ILE A 34 -0.88 11.74 -10.50
N GLY A 35 -1.79 10.87 -10.94
CA GLY A 35 -1.76 9.45 -10.61
C GLY A 35 -0.75 8.72 -11.50
N PHE A 36 -0.09 7.71 -10.93
CA PHE A 36 0.77 6.82 -11.72
C PHE A 36 -0.07 5.96 -12.65
N ASP A 37 0.44 5.66 -13.84
CA ASP A 37 -0.21 4.74 -14.76
C ASP A 37 -0.16 3.30 -14.25
N PHE A 38 0.88 2.97 -13.50
CA PHE A 38 1.03 1.66 -12.90
C PHE A 38 0.20 1.53 -11.62
N ILE A 39 -0.72 0.56 -11.60
CA ILE A 39 -1.55 0.23 -10.46
C ILE A 39 -1.34 -1.24 -10.07
N PHE A 40 -1.42 -1.55 -8.77
CA PHE A 40 -1.39 -2.92 -8.29
C PHE A 40 -2.79 -3.39 -7.92
N LEU A 41 -3.43 -4.10 -8.83
CA LEU A 41 -4.67 -4.82 -8.52
C LEU A 41 -4.31 -6.14 -7.83
N ARG A 42 -4.81 -6.34 -6.61
CA ARG A 42 -4.49 -7.50 -5.78
C ARG A 42 -5.74 -8.33 -5.50
N ALA A 43 -5.72 -9.59 -5.92
CA ALA A 43 -6.69 -10.60 -5.51
C ALA A 43 -5.99 -11.59 -4.57
N VAL A 44 -6.35 -11.56 -3.31
CA VAL A 44 -5.68 -12.32 -2.24
C VAL A 44 -6.62 -13.40 -1.75
N SER A 45 -6.26 -14.65 -2.05
CA SER A 45 -6.96 -15.86 -1.59
C SER A 45 -6.53 -16.25 -0.17
N GLY A 46 -7.21 -17.25 0.41
CA GLY A 46 -6.84 -17.80 1.71
C GLY A 46 -5.38 -18.25 1.79
N GLY A 47 -4.77 -18.08 2.95
CA GLY A 47 -3.37 -18.40 3.22
C GLY A 47 -2.35 -17.42 2.61
N LYS A 48 -2.79 -16.29 2.05
CA LYS A 48 -1.91 -15.30 1.41
C LYS A 48 -1.93 -13.96 2.14
N PHE A 49 -0.79 -13.28 2.11
CA PHE A 49 -0.61 -11.94 2.70
C PHE A 49 0.47 -11.15 1.93
N THR A 50 0.61 -9.88 2.29
CA THR A 50 1.71 -9.03 1.80
C THR A 50 2.69 -8.80 2.94
N HIS A 51 3.95 -9.16 2.73
CA HIS A 51 5.02 -8.95 3.69
C HIS A 51 5.16 -7.48 4.08
N MET A 52 5.62 -7.25 5.31
CA MET A 52 5.87 -5.91 5.83
C MET A 52 6.96 -5.21 5.00
N HIS A 53 6.69 -3.98 4.57
CA HIS A 53 7.60 -3.16 3.76
C HIS A 53 7.24 -1.68 3.87
N CYS A 54 8.01 -0.82 3.22
CA CYS A 54 7.61 0.54 2.89
C CYS A 54 7.79 0.78 1.38
N ASP A 55 6.97 1.68 0.83
CA ASP A 55 6.93 1.91 -0.62
C ASP A 55 8.12 2.74 -1.16
N ALA A 56 8.93 3.33 -0.27
CA ALA A 56 10.04 4.21 -0.65
C ALA A 56 11.04 3.58 -1.62
N GLY A 57 11.35 2.29 -1.45
CA GLY A 57 12.27 1.56 -2.33
C GLY A 57 11.76 1.33 -3.75
N PHE A 58 10.47 1.59 -4.01
CA PHE A 58 9.85 1.33 -5.30
C PHE A 58 9.51 2.61 -6.08
N PHE A 59 9.16 3.72 -5.38
CA PHE A 59 8.46 4.84 -6.00
C PHE A 59 9.08 6.22 -5.75
N THR A 60 10.27 6.32 -5.16
CA THR A 60 10.87 7.62 -4.81
C THR A 60 12.01 8.08 -5.73
N ARG A 61 12.10 7.55 -6.95
CA ARG A 61 13.20 7.84 -7.89
C ARG A 61 13.33 9.31 -8.26
N LYS A 62 12.22 10.02 -8.42
CA LYS A 62 12.21 11.44 -8.82
C LYS A 62 11.73 12.36 -7.72
N THR A 63 10.80 11.92 -6.90
CA THR A 63 10.26 12.71 -5.80
C THR A 63 9.93 11.81 -4.61
N GLN A 64 10.08 12.36 -3.40
CA GLN A 64 9.61 11.71 -2.17
C GLN A 64 8.17 12.11 -1.81
N LYS A 65 7.59 13.05 -2.56
CA LYS A 65 6.21 13.52 -2.37
C LYS A 65 5.23 12.61 -3.09
N VAL A 66 5.32 11.32 -2.83
CA VAL A 66 4.39 10.31 -3.35
C VAL A 66 3.55 9.77 -2.21
N LEU A 67 2.26 9.62 -2.44
CA LEU A 67 1.33 8.99 -1.52
C LEU A 67 0.73 7.75 -2.16
N THR A 68 0.61 6.69 -1.39
CA THR A 68 -0.15 5.49 -1.76
C THR A 68 -1.59 5.66 -1.35
N CYS A 69 -2.49 5.30 -2.25
CA CYS A 69 -3.90 5.10 -1.99
C CYS A 69 -4.20 3.60 -2.13
N TRP A 70 -4.54 2.95 -1.03
CA TRP A 70 -5.00 1.57 -1.03
C TRP A 70 -6.52 1.56 -1.06
N LEU A 71 -7.10 1.17 -2.19
CA LEU A 71 -8.54 1.11 -2.44
C LEU A 71 -9.08 -0.28 -2.17
N VAL A 72 -10.25 -0.34 -1.56
CA VAL A 72 -10.95 -1.57 -1.19
C VAL A 72 -12.14 -1.80 -2.12
N PHE A 73 -12.23 -3.01 -2.70
CA PHE A 73 -13.33 -3.40 -3.60
C PHE A 73 -14.24 -4.50 -3.04
N THR A 74 -13.83 -5.16 -1.96
CA THR A 74 -14.61 -6.20 -1.29
C THR A 74 -14.64 -5.94 0.21
N ASP A 75 -15.62 -6.45 0.93
CA ASP A 75 -15.60 -6.42 2.39
C ASP A 75 -14.35 -7.12 2.92
N ILE A 76 -13.63 -6.46 3.81
CA ILE A 76 -12.43 -6.99 4.45
C ILE A 76 -12.62 -6.99 5.96
N THR A 77 -13.06 -8.11 6.47
CA THR A 77 -13.13 -8.41 7.89
C THR A 77 -11.75 -8.76 8.43
N ILE A 78 -11.57 -8.83 9.74
CA ILE A 78 -10.26 -9.10 10.35
C ILE A 78 -9.68 -10.45 9.88
N ASP A 79 -10.52 -11.45 9.76
CA ASP A 79 -10.14 -12.80 9.28
C ASP A 79 -9.73 -12.84 7.79
N LYS A 80 -10.12 -11.84 6.99
CA LYS A 80 -9.66 -11.67 5.60
C LYS A 80 -8.30 -10.98 5.48
N GLY A 81 -7.66 -10.72 6.60
CA GLY A 81 -6.31 -10.18 6.63
C GLY A 81 -6.21 -8.76 6.10
N PRO A 82 -6.82 -7.76 6.76
CA PRO A 82 -6.77 -6.37 6.31
C PRO A 82 -5.35 -5.82 6.27
N LEU A 83 -5.16 -4.70 5.59
CA LEU A 83 -3.93 -3.94 5.64
C LEU A 83 -3.72 -3.40 7.06
N PHE A 84 -2.49 -3.48 7.52
CA PHE A 84 -2.04 -2.83 8.75
C PHE A 84 -0.94 -1.82 8.46
N ILE A 85 -0.80 -0.82 9.31
CA ILE A 85 0.31 0.12 9.35
C ILE A 85 0.99 0.06 10.72
N ILE A 86 2.29 0.32 10.76
CA ILE A 86 3.03 0.55 12.01
C ILE A 86 2.94 2.04 12.34
N GLU A 87 2.32 2.37 13.47
CA GLU A 87 2.08 3.75 13.89
C GLU A 87 3.39 4.55 13.97
N GLY A 88 3.41 5.73 13.37
CA GLY A 88 4.57 6.62 13.40
C GLY A 88 5.80 6.16 12.60
N SER A 89 5.75 5.02 11.93
CA SER A 89 6.90 4.41 11.26
C SER A 89 7.55 5.28 10.18
N HIS A 90 6.79 6.19 9.58
CA HIS A 90 7.32 7.18 8.63
C HIS A 90 8.34 8.15 9.26
N LYS A 91 8.46 8.18 10.60
CA LYS A 91 9.44 8.98 11.35
C LYS A 91 10.67 8.18 11.75
N PHE A 92 10.67 6.86 11.63
CA PHE A 92 11.79 6.01 12.08
C PHE A 92 13.04 6.30 11.24
N SER A 93 14.12 6.66 11.94
CA SER A 93 15.38 7.05 11.31
C SER A 93 16.07 5.89 10.60
N ASP A 94 16.03 4.69 11.18
CA ASP A 94 16.58 3.46 10.60
C ASP A 94 15.87 3.10 9.29
N ILE A 95 14.54 3.20 9.24
CA ILE A 95 13.76 2.99 8.03
C ILE A 95 14.11 4.02 6.96
N LYS A 96 14.15 5.31 7.33
CA LYS A 96 14.54 6.36 6.38
C LYS A 96 15.94 6.16 5.84
N THR A 97 16.90 5.82 6.69
CA THR A 97 18.29 5.57 6.30
C THR A 97 18.38 4.37 5.38
N LYS A 98 17.72 3.26 5.70
CA LYS A 98 17.73 2.03 4.89
C LYS A 98 17.19 2.28 3.48
N TYR A 99 16.09 3.04 3.36
CA TYR A 99 15.38 3.19 2.09
C TYR A 99 15.70 4.49 1.36
N LYS A 100 16.51 5.40 1.93
CA LYS A 100 16.96 6.61 1.23
C LYS A 100 17.91 6.24 0.09
N GLY A 101 17.47 6.53 -1.14
CA GLY A 101 18.23 6.18 -2.35
C GLY A 101 18.22 4.70 -2.71
N PHE A 102 17.52 3.85 -1.94
CA PHE A 102 17.31 2.47 -2.31
C PHE A 102 16.29 2.37 -3.46
N ASP A 103 16.62 1.59 -4.47
CA ASP A 103 15.77 1.29 -5.62
C ASP A 103 15.86 -0.21 -5.90
N VAL A 104 14.73 -0.89 -5.85
CA VAL A 104 14.64 -2.35 -6.02
C VAL A 104 15.14 -2.84 -7.38
N ASP A 105 15.04 -2.02 -8.43
CA ASP A 105 15.50 -2.40 -9.77
C ASP A 105 17.01 -2.25 -9.95
N ILE A 106 17.62 -1.36 -9.17
CA ILE A 106 19.07 -1.10 -9.18
C ILE A 106 19.78 -1.99 -8.15
N HIS A 107 19.26 -2.02 -6.92
CA HIS A 107 19.89 -2.70 -5.78
C HIS A 107 19.31 -4.10 -5.57
N LYS A 108 19.35 -4.93 -6.60
CA LYS A 108 18.73 -6.28 -6.64
C LYS A 108 19.21 -7.24 -5.54
N HIS A 109 20.36 -6.96 -4.91
CA HIS A 109 20.89 -7.73 -3.78
C HIS A 109 20.28 -7.36 -2.44
N MET A 110 19.53 -6.27 -2.36
CA MET A 110 18.86 -5.81 -1.15
C MET A 110 17.39 -6.22 -1.14
N LYS A 111 16.89 -6.60 0.03
CA LYS A 111 15.47 -6.90 0.20
C LYS A 111 14.66 -5.63 0.48
N ALA A 112 13.58 -5.45 -0.27
CA ALA A 112 12.62 -4.38 -0.01
C ALA A 112 11.72 -4.70 1.20
N THR A 113 11.57 -5.99 1.53
CA THR A 113 10.76 -6.44 2.67
C THR A 113 11.51 -6.28 4.00
N ILE A 114 10.72 -6.21 5.06
CA ILE A 114 11.17 -6.24 6.45
C ILE A 114 10.79 -7.61 7.01
N ASP A 115 11.77 -8.50 7.14
CA ASP A 115 11.58 -9.93 7.45
C ASP A 115 11.35 -10.18 8.97
N THR A 116 10.89 -9.19 9.72
CA THR A 116 10.56 -9.31 11.14
C THR A 116 9.05 -9.50 11.30
N ASN A 117 8.64 -10.29 12.28
CA ASN A 117 7.23 -10.38 12.63
C ASN A 117 6.70 -8.99 12.99
N PRO A 118 5.54 -8.56 12.48
CA PRO A 118 5.00 -7.22 12.71
C PRO A 118 4.80 -6.88 14.20
N ILE A 119 4.41 -7.85 15.02
CA ILE A 119 4.21 -7.67 16.48
C ILE A 119 5.55 -7.38 17.14
N THR A 120 6.55 -8.22 16.87
CA THR A 120 7.92 -8.03 17.39
C THR A 120 8.48 -6.68 16.94
N PHE A 121 8.33 -6.35 15.66
CA PHE A 121 8.79 -5.07 15.10
C PHE A 121 8.16 -3.86 15.82
N ALA A 122 6.87 -3.92 16.13
CA ALA A 122 6.18 -2.85 16.84
C ALA A 122 6.60 -2.77 18.33
N GLN A 123 6.72 -3.92 19.00
CA GLN A 123 7.15 -4.00 20.39
C GLN A 123 8.56 -3.44 20.60
N GLU A 124 9.53 -3.84 19.78
CA GLU A 124 10.91 -3.34 19.83
C GLU A 124 11.03 -1.81 19.67
N ARG A 125 10.02 -1.19 19.04
CA ARG A 125 9.96 0.26 18.78
C ARG A 125 8.99 1.00 19.68
N ASN A 126 8.42 0.31 20.67
CA ASN A 126 7.39 0.85 21.56
C ASN A 126 6.26 1.58 20.81
N THR A 127 5.74 0.94 19.78
CA THR A 127 4.67 1.46 18.94
C THR A 127 3.54 0.44 18.74
N LYS A 128 2.54 0.80 17.96
CA LYS A 128 1.33 -0.01 17.73
C LYS A 128 1.20 -0.42 16.27
N ILE A 129 0.49 -1.53 16.08
CA ILE A 129 -0.05 -1.92 14.78
C ILE A 129 -1.47 -1.37 14.70
N LEU A 130 -1.75 -0.60 13.66
CA LEU A 130 -3.08 -0.06 13.41
C LEU A 130 -3.71 -0.79 12.23
N THR A 131 -4.91 -1.29 12.42
CA THR A 131 -5.73 -1.93 11.40
C THR A 131 -7.20 -1.81 11.76
N THR A 132 -8.07 -2.06 10.79
CA THR A 132 -9.52 -2.07 10.98
C THR A 132 -10.17 -2.99 9.95
N GLN A 133 -11.48 -3.18 10.06
CA GLN A 133 -12.28 -3.71 8.97
C GLN A 133 -12.49 -2.63 7.92
N PHE A 134 -12.64 -3.04 6.66
CA PHE A 134 -12.85 -2.13 5.54
C PHE A 134 -14.05 -2.58 4.72
N ASN A 135 -14.77 -1.61 4.19
CA ASN A 135 -15.89 -1.81 3.27
C ASN A 135 -15.49 -1.44 1.83
N PRO A 136 -16.18 -1.97 0.81
CA PRO A 136 -15.99 -1.53 -0.56
C PRO A 136 -16.15 -0.01 -0.69
N GLY A 137 -15.18 0.63 -1.30
CA GLY A 137 -15.12 2.08 -1.44
C GLY A 137 -14.27 2.80 -0.40
N ASP A 138 -13.87 2.12 0.68
CA ASP A 138 -12.90 2.68 1.61
C ASP A 138 -11.53 2.85 0.95
N ALA A 139 -10.81 3.88 1.39
CA ALA A 139 -9.45 4.17 0.94
C ALA A 139 -8.54 4.50 2.12
N LEU A 140 -7.38 3.85 2.16
CA LEU A 140 -6.32 4.20 3.12
C LEU A 140 -5.20 4.93 2.37
N ILE A 141 -4.87 6.15 2.83
CA ILE A 141 -3.83 6.99 2.21
C ILE A 141 -2.65 7.12 3.16
N PHE A 142 -1.45 6.84 2.66
CA PHE A 142 -0.22 6.92 3.46
C PHE A 142 1.01 7.27 2.62
N GLY A 143 2.05 7.76 3.30
CA GLY A 143 3.30 8.18 2.67
C GLY A 143 4.26 7.02 2.44
N MET A 144 5.26 7.26 1.58
CA MET A 144 6.21 6.26 1.10
C MET A 144 7.02 5.55 2.19
N TYR A 145 7.27 6.21 3.33
CA TYR A 145 8.04 5.63 4.44
C TYR A 145 7.16 4.98 5.51
N THR A 146 5.85 4.92 5.31
CA THR A 146 4.96 4.20 6.22
C THR A 146 5.19 2.70 6.08
N VAL A 147 5.63 2.05 7.15
CA VAL A 147 5.78 0.59 7.20
C VAL A 147 4.40 -0.03 7.29
N HIS A 148 4.09 -0.91 6.37
CA HIS A 148 2.80 -1.57 6.26
C HIS A 148 2.93 -2.97 5.67
N GLY A 149 1.87 -3.72 5.76
CA GLY A 149 1.71 -5.04 5.19
C GLY A 149 0.25 -5.45 5.27
N THR A 150 -0.04 -6.72 5.05
CA THR A 150 -1.38 -7.25 5.31
C THR A 150 -1.30 -8.47 6.18
N PHE A 151 -2.32 -8.70 7.00
CA PHE A 151 -2.46 -9.96 7.67
C PHE A 151 -2.85 -11.06 6.67
N GLU A 152 -2.66 -12.29 7.08
CA GLU A 152 -3.05 -13.45 6.29
C GLU A 152 -4.58 -13.56 6.21
N ASN A 153 -5.08 -13.99 5.05
CA ASN A 153 -6.49 -14.26 4.87
C ASN A 153 -6.82 -15.67 5.39
N TYR A 154 -7.49 -15.76 6.54
CA TYR A 154 -7.97 -17.00 7.17
C TYR A 154 -9.46 -17.25 6.96
N ALA A 155 -10.14 -16.40 6.18
CA ALA A 155 -11.58 -16.52 6.01
C ALA A 155 -11.97 -17.86 5.39
N ASN A 156 -12.97 -18.51 5.99
CA ASN A 156 -13.47 -19.80 5.54
C ASN A 156 -14.46 -19.68 4.38
N ASP A 157 -14.89 -18.47 4.03
CA ASP A 157 -15.90 -18.21 3.00
C ASP A 157 -15.35 -18.36 1.55
N LYS A 158 -14.07 -18.67 1.40
CA LYS A 158 -13.34 -18.80 0.13
C LYS A 158 -13.38 -17.56 -0.77
N ARG A 159 -13.84 -16.42 -0.24
CA ARG A 159 -13.87 -15.17 -0.99
C ARG A 159 -12.48 -14.54 -1.02
N ILE A 160 -12.15 -13.99 -2.16
CA ILE A 160 -10.92 -13.23 -2.34
C ILE A 160 -11.07 -11.83 -1.72
N ARG A 161 -9.97 -11.31 -1.20
CA ARG A 161 -9.82 -9.90 -0.88
C ARG A 161 -9.35 -9.18 -2.14
N LEU A 162 -10.17 -8.28 -2.69
CA LEU A 162 -9.85 -7.50 -3.87
C LEU A 162 -9.55 -6.06 -3.48
N THR A 163 -8.34 -5.59 -3.79
CA THR A 163 -7.86 -4.25 -3.47
C THR A 163 -6.98 -3.71 -4.60
N CYS A 164 -6.76 -2.41 -4.62
CA CYS A 164 -5.87 -1.79 -5.60
C CYS A 164 -4.99 -0.74 -4.93
N ASP A 165 -3.68 -0.83 -5.16
CA ASP A 165 -2.74 0.22 -4.74
C ASP A 165 -2.49 1.16 -5.92
N ILE A 166 -2.67 2.46 -5.68
CA ILE A 166 -2.41 3.53 -6.64
C ILE A 166 -1.50 4.55 -5.99
N ARG A 167 -0.64 5.17 -6.78
CA ARG A 167 0.26 6.23 -6.29
C ARG A 167 -0.08 7.55 -6.95
N PHE A 168 0.00 8.61 -6.15
CA PHE A 168 -0.18 9.98 -6.58
C PHE A 168 0.99 10.85 -6.15
N GLN A 169 1.32 11.82 -7.00
CA GLN A 169 2.34 12.85 -6.74
C GLN A 169 1.80 14.22 -7.17
N PRO A 170 2.39 15.33 -6.65
CA PRO A 170 2.10 16.66 -7.16
C PRO A 170 2.56 16.84 -8.60
#